data_362d2f6450556dfea1c5420bca5cc4fd
#
_entry.id   362d2f6450556dfea1c5420bca5cc4fd
#
_cell.length_a   1.000
_cell.length_b   1.000
_cell.length_c   1.000
_cell.angle_alpha   90.00
_cell.angle_beta   90.00
_cell.angle_gamma   90.00
#
_symmetry.space_group_name_H-M   'P 1'
#
loop_
_entity.id
_entity.type
_entity.pdbx_description
1 polymer ?
#
loop_
_entity_poly.entity_id
_entity_poly.type
_entity_poly.pdbx_seq_one_letter_code
_entity_poly.pdbx_strand_id
1 'polypeptide(L)'
;MKFKVITAVTSEPITRAEAKLHLGLDDISGSHPDDAIVDALITGARQYAEHYTGRALAEQTIEAALDEFPDSDDDRIDLPMPPVASITSVKYTDTAGAEQTIT
;
A
#
# COMPACT_ATOMS: atom_id res chain seq x y z
N MET A 1 -14.34 -1.08 -7.79
CA MET A 1 -13.20 -1.95 -7.38
C MET A 1 -12.93 -1.77 -5.91
N LYS A 2 -12.76 -2.85 -5.19
CA LYS A 2 -12.35 -2.85 -3.80
C LYS A 2 -10.92 -3.35 -3.70
N PHE A 3 -10.13 -2.78 -2.81
CA PHE A 3 -8.78 -3.27 -2.57
C PHE A 3 -8.45 -3.27 -1.08
N LYS A 4 -7.54 -4.15 -0.70
CA LYS A 4 -7.05 -4.23 0.67
C LYS A 4 -5.55 -4.52 0.66
N VAL A 5 -4.86 -4.10 1.70
CA VAL A 5 -3.45 -4.39 1.89
C VAL A 5 -3.32 -5.79 2.49
N ILE A 6 -2.63 -6.68 1.78
CA ILE A 6 -2.33 -8.04 2.27
C ILE A 6 -1.05 -8.05 3.07
N THR A 7 0.00 -7.43 2.52
CA THR A 7 1.30 -7.31 3.19
C THR A 7 1.56 -5.83 3.43
N ALA A 8 1.60 -5.45 4.69
CA ALA A 8 1.82 -4.07 5.10
C ALA A 8 3.23 -3.60 4.76
N VAL A 9 3.39 -2.28 4.71
CA VAL A 9 4.69 -1.64 4.52
C VAL A 9 5.62 -2.01 5.67
N THR A 10 6.81 -2.51 5.34
CA THR A 10 7.85 -2.86 6.33
C THR A 10 8.94 -1.81 6.43
N SER A 11 9.09 -0.97 5.42
CA SER A 11 10.09 0.09 5.38
C SER A 11 9.42 1.39 4.94
N GLU A 12 9.28 2.32 5.86
CA GLU A 12 8.68 3.63 5.58
C GLU A 12 9.60 4.48 4.70
N PRO A 13 9.06 5.38 3.87
CA PRO A 13 9.87 6.28 3.03
C PRO A 13 10.66 7.31 3.84
N ILE A 14 10.24 7.58 5.08
CA ILE A 14 10.92 8.47 6.01
C ILE A 14 11.32 7.65 7.23
N THR A 15 12.60 7.74 7.62
CA THR A 15 13.08 7.05 8.81
C THR A 15 12.72 7.80 10.08
N ARG A 16 12.70 7.10 11.21
CA ARG A 16 12.50 7.73 12.52
C ARG A 16 13.56 8.81 12.78
N ALA A 17 14.82 8.55 12.43
CA ALA A 17 15.91 9.49 12.61
C ALA A 17 15.68 10.78 11.81
N GLU A 18 15.26 10.67 10.56
CA GLU A 18 14.93 11.82 9.71
C GLU A 18 13.78 12.64 10.30
N ALA A 19 12.73 11.97 10.78
CA ALA A 19 11.58 12.65 11.40
C ALA A 19 11.99 13.37 12.69
N LYS A 20 12.79 12.74 13.53
CA LYS A 20 13.29 13.36 14.77
C LYS A 20 14.13 14.59 14.49
N LEU A 21 15.00 14.50 13.47
CA LEU A 21 15.82 15.63 13.07
C LEU A 21 14.97 16.82 12.62
N HIS A 22 13.94 16.55 11.81
CA HIS A 22 13.00 17.57 11.35
C HIS A 22 12.21 18.20 12.51
N LEU A 23 11.81 17.40 13.49
CA LEU A 23 11.06 17.85 14.66
C LEU A 23 11.92 18.57 15.72
N GLY A 24 13.24 18.55 15.57
CA GLY A 24 14.16 19.17 16.53
C GLY A 24 14.29 18.39 17.82
N LEU A 25 14.07 17.07 17.82
CA LEU A 25 14.25 16.23 18.99
C LEU A 25 15.72 15.97 19.25
N ASP A 26 16.14 16.09 20.52
CA ASP A 26 17.56 16.09 20.89
C ASP A 26 18.24 14.74 20.73
N ASP A 27 17.51 13.63 20.83
CA ASP A 27 18.08 12.28 20.81
C ASP A 27 17.73 11.55 19.53
N ILE A 28 18.43 11.92 18.43
CA ILE A 28 18.17 11.43 17.08
C ILE A 28 18.54 9.96 16.93
N SER A 29 19.66 9.53 17.55
CA SER A 29 20.20 8.18 17.35
C SER A 29 19.89 7.24 18.50
N GLY A 30 19.40 7.75 19.63
CA GLY A 30 19.09 6.97 20.81
C GLY A 30 17.59 6.69 20.96
N SER A 31 17.26 6.04 22.07
CA SER A 31 15.88 5.79 22.45
C SER A 31 15.26 7.04 23.10
N HIS A 32 14.07 7.40 22.64
CA HIS A 32 13.32 8.55 23.15
C HIS A 32 11.91 8.07 23.55
N PRO A 33 11.32 8.64 24.63
CA PRO A 33 9.95 8.28 25.05
C PRO A 33 8.90 8.44 23.94
N ASP A 34 9.11 9.35 23.02
CA ASP A 34 8.18 9.65 21.95
C ASP A 34 8.41 8.83 20.65
N ASP A 35 9.33 7.88 20.66
CA ASP A 35 9.66 7.08 19.47
C ASP A 35 8.45 6.37 18.88
N ALA A 36 7.61 5.76 19.73
CA ALA A 36 6.39 5.09 19.27
C ALA A 36 5.40 6.06 18.63
N ILE A 37 5.29 7.27 19.17
CA ILE A 37 4.44 8.33 18.61
C ILE A 37 4.98 8.80 17.28
N VAL A 38 6.29 8.99 17.17
CA VAL A 38 6.96 9.38 15.92
C VAL A 38 6.71 8.34 14.83
N ASP A 39 6.88 7.05 15.16
CA ASP A 39 6.60 5.95 14.21
C ASP A 39 5.15 5.95 13.74
N ALA A 40 4.20 6.13 14.66
CA ALA A 40 2.79 6.20 14.34
C ALA A 40 2.46 7.40 13.43
N LEU A 41 3.08 8.54 13.68
CA LEU A 41 2.91 9.75 12.84
C LEU A 41 3.49 9.56 11.44
N ILE A 42 4.63 8.90 11.31
CA ILE A 42 5.24 8.56 10.01
C ILE A 42 4.27 7.69 9.20
N THR A 43 3.77 6.61 9.81
CA THR A 43 2.80 5.71 9.16
C THR A 43 1.52 6.45 8.78
N GLY A 44 0.97 7.25 9.68
CA GLY A 44 -0.25 8.02 9.44
C GLY A 44 -0.08 9.05 8.32
N ALA A 45 1.04 9.76 8.30
CA ALA A 45 1.34 10.73 7.25
C ALA A 45 1.50 10.05 5.88
N ARG A 46 2.18 8.91 5.84
CA ARG A 46 2.30 8.12 4.61
C ARG A 46 0.93 7.67 4.11
N GLN A 47 0.12 7.09 4.96
CA GLN A 47 -1.22 6.63 4.59
C GLN A 47 -2.10 7.77 4.10
N TYR A 48 -2.04 8.92 4.75
CA TYR A 48 -2.75 10.11 4.31
C TYR A 48 -2.32 10.56 2.92
N ALA A 49 -1.03 10.64 2.67
CA ALA A 49 -0.49 11.03 1.37
C ALA A 49 -0.83 10.01 0.28
N GLU A 50 -0.75 8.71 0.58
CA GLU A 50 -1.16 7.64 -0.34
C GLU A 50 -2.64 7.75 -0.71
N HIS A 51 -3.48 7.96 0.29
CA HIS A 51 -4.91 8.10 0.07
C HIS A 51 -5.26 9.35 -0.75
N TYR A 52 -4.61 10.46 -0.45
CA TYR A 52 -4.82 11.72 -1.16
C TYR A 52 -4.36 11.67 -2.62
N THR A 53 -3.21 11.07 -2.87
CA THR A 53 -2.62 10.99 -4.22
C THR A 53 -3.08 9.77 -5.02
N GLY A 54 -3.66 8.76 -4.37
CA GLY A 54 -4.00 7.48 -4.99
C GLY A 54 -2.79 6.65 -5.41
N ARG A 55 -1.63 6.88 -4.77
CA ARG A 55 -0.36 6.21 -5.13
C ARG A 55 0.25 5.56 -3.91
N ALA A 56 0.94 4.43 -4.14
CA ALA A 56 1.75 3.80 -3.10
C ALA A 56 3.08 4.53 -2.95
N LEU A 57 3.44 4.89 -1.74
CA LEU A 57 4.69 5.59 -1.42
C LEU A 57 5.76 4.66 -0.85
N ALA A 58 5.39 3.42 -0.55
CA ALA A 58 6.30 2.40 -0.05
C ALA A 58 5.84 1.03 -0.53
N GLU A 59 6.75 0.08 -0.59
CA GLU A 59 6.46 -1.27 -1.07
C GLU A 59 5.45 -1.96 -0.18
N GLN A 60 4.39 -2.45 -0.78
CA GLN A 60 3.31 -3.16 -0.11
C GLN A 60 2.63 -4.09 -1.12
N THR A 61 1.96 -5.12 -0.63
CA THR A 61 1.18 -6.03 -1.46
C THR A 61 -0.30 -5.75 -1.27
N ILE A 62 -0.99 -5.53 -2.37
CA ILE A 62 -2.41 -5.17 -2.39
C ILE A 62 -3.18 -6.22 -3.19
N GLU A 63 -4.33 -6.62 -2.67
CA GLU A 63 -5.31 -7.41 -3.40
C GLU A 63 -6.45 -6.51 -3.84
N ALA A 64 -6.70 -6.44 -5.14
CA ALA A 64 -7.84 -5.72 -5.70
C ALA A 64 -8.88 -6.71 -6.19
N ALA A 65 -10.15 -6.45 -5.92
CA ALA A 65 -11.25 -7.28 -6.32
C ALA A 65 -12.26 -6.50 -7.16
N LEU A 66 -12.72 -7.12 -8.24
CA LEU A 66 -13.77 -6.62 -9.12
C LEU A 66 -14.97 -7.56 -9.03
N ASP A 67 -16.17 -7.00 -9.12
CA ASP A 67 -17.39 -7.81 -9.10
C ASP A 67 -17.59 -8.57 -10.43
N GLU A 68 -17.08 -8.03 -11.53
CA GLU A 68 -17.22 -8.61 -12.86
C GLU A 68 -16.03 -8.22 -13.74
N PHE A 69 -15.85 -8.92 -14.85
CA PHE A 69 -14.88 -8.53 -15.87
C PHE A 69 -15.31 -7.21 -16.55
N PRO A 70 -14.33 -6.39 -17.02
CA PRO A 70 -14.66 -5.17 -17.74
C PRO A 70 -15.50 -5.46 -18.99
N ASP A 71 -16.39 -4.51 -19.34
CA ASP A 71 -17.18 -4.58 -20.55
C ASP A 71 -16.30 -4.57 -21.81
N SER A 72 -16.89 -5.06 -22.92
CA SER A 72 -16.22 -5.19 -24.22
C SER A 72 -15.63 -3.88 -24.77
N ASP A 73 -16.08 -2.74 -24.28
CA ASP A 73 -15.57 -1.43 -24.70
C ASP A 73 -14.31 -1.00 -23.97
N ASP A 74 -13.98 -1.66 -22.86
CA ASP A 74 -12.81 -1.34 -22.04
C ASP A 74 -12.13 -2.65 -21.58
N ASP A 75 -11.25 -3.16 -22.44
CA ASP A 75 -10.56 -4.45 -22.23
C ASP A 75 -9.45 -4.38 -21.20
N ARG A 76 -9.43 -3.38 -20.33
CA ARG A 76 -8.37 -3.21 -19.34
C ARG A 76 -8.89 -3.07 -17.93
N ILE A 77 -8.05 -3.42 -17.00
CA ILE A 77 -8.28 -3.23 -15.57
C ILE A 77 -7.21 -2.27 -15.06
N ASP A 78 -7.64 -1.10 -14.57
CA ASP A 78 -6.73 -0.15 -13.94
C ASP A 78 -6.49 -0.56 -12.50
N LEU A 79 -5.24 -0.83 -12.14
CA LEU A 79 -4.88 -1.26 -10.80
C LEU A 79 -4.79 -0.06 -9.86
N PRO A 80 -5.25 -0.22 -8.59
CA PRO A 80 -5.15 0.86 -7.61
C PRO A 80 -3.71 1.04 -7.13
N MET A 81 -3.42 2.19 -6.57
CA MET A 81 -2.16 2.48 -5.87
C MET A 81 -0.90 2.27 -6.71
N PRO A 82 -0.78 2.88 -7.91
CA PRO A 82 0.47 2.80 -8.67
C PRO A 82 1.66 3.39 -7.92
N PRO A 83 2.90 3.10 -8.32
CA PRO A 83 3.31 2.24 -9.43
C PRO A 83 3.26 0.75 -9.08
N VAL A 84 2.99 -0.08 -10.08
CA VAL A 84 2.97 -1.54 -9.93
C VAL A 84 4.37 -2.08 -10.21
N ALA A 85 4.96 -2.75 -9.23
CA ALA A 85 6.26 -3.40 -9.38
C ALA A 85 6.11 -4.77 -10.06
N SER A 86 5.11 -5.55 -9.62
CA SER A 86 4.84 -6.88 -10.18
C SER A 86 3.41 -7.31 -9.87
N ILE A 87 2.94 -8.29 -10.62
CA ILE A 87 1.65 -8.95 -10.37
C ILE A 87 1.95 -10.38 -9.94
N THR A 88 1.53 -10.74 -8.75
CA THR A 88 1.75 -12.08 -8.20
C THR A 88 0.82 -13.10 -8.84
N SER A 89 -0.46 -12.79 -8.94
CA SER A 89 -1.45 -13.67 -9.56
C SER A 89 -2.69 -12.91 -9.96
N VAL A 90 -3.39 -13.43 -10.94
CA VAL A 90 -4.71 -12.97 -11.32
C VAL A 90 -5.64 -14.18 -11.24
N LYS A 91 -6.74 -14.04 -10.51
CA LYS A 91 -7.71 -15.12 -10.28
C LYS A 91 -9.11 -14.69 -10.65
N TYR A 92 -9.93 -15.63 -11.01
CA TYR A 92 -11.35 -15.40 -11.27
C TYR A 92 -12.17 -16.60 -10.81
N THR A 93 -13.45 -16.36 -10.57
CA THR A 93 -14.39 -17.44 -10.26
C THR A 93 -15.10 -17.86 -11.55
N ASP A 94 -15.04 -19.14 -11.87
CA ASP A 94 -15.69 -19.68 -13.07
C ASP A 94 -17.21 -19.85 -12.89
N THR A 95 -17.89 -20.28 -13.94
CA THR A 95 -19.34 -20.48 -13.92
C THR A 95 -19.80 -21.60 -12.97
N ALA A 96 -18.91 -22.48 -12.58
CA ALA A 96 -19.17 -23.52 -11.60
C ALA A 96 -18.92 -23.07 -10.14
N GLY A 97 -18.45 -21.82 -9.96
CA GLY A 97 -18.16 -21.27 -8.65
C GLY A 97 -16.77 -21.64 -8.13
N ALA A 98 -15.89 -22.20 -8.97
CA ALA A 98 -14.53 -22.54 -8.59
C ALA A 98 -13.56 -21.41 -8.92
N GLU A 99 -12.57 -21.20 -8.05
CA GLU A 99 -11.52 -20.23 -8.27
C GLU A 99 -10.50 -20.75 -9.28
N GLN A 100 -10.22 -20.00 -10.31
CA GLN A 100 -9.24 -20.29 -11.33
C GLN A 100 -8.14 -19.22 -11.34
N THR A 101 -6.93 -19.61 -11.70
CA THR A 101 -5.79 -18.68 -11.82
C THR A 101 -5.46 -18.49 -13.29
N ILE A 102 -5.31 -17.24 -13.71
CA ILE A 102 -4.83 -16.89 -15.05
C ILE A 102 -3.31 -17.01 -15.02
N THR A 103 -2.78 -17.82 -15.92
CA THR A 103 -1.33 -18.00 -16.05
C THR A 103 -0.80 -17.31 -17.29
#